data_28aa1c9512157001f8b70013994303cd
#
_entry.id   28aa1c9512157001f8b70013994303cd
#
_cell.length_a   1.000
_cell.length_b   1.000
_cell.length_c   1.000
_cell.angle_alpha   90.00
_cell.angle_beta   90.00
_cell.angle_gamma   90.00
#
_symmetry.space_group_name_H-M   'P 1'
#
loop_
_entity.id
_entity.type
_entity.pdbx_description
1 polymer ?
#
loop_
_entity_poly.entity_id
_entity_poly.type
_entity_poly.pdbx_seq_one_letter_code
_entity_poly.pdbx_strand_id
1 'polypeptide(L)'
;MSDATKQKAIRKLETMSVKIGYPDEWPESMDMMQVTPISEGGSLLSNMLVNMQVSIEDSLQKLGDEVDRSLWGMTPQTINAYYDPANNEIVFPAAILQSPFYNPDAEDAVNIGAIGFVIAHEISHAFDANGSKYDEYGNYNEWWTQEETQKYNELSQSIVDYYSK
;
A
#
# COMPACT_ATOMS: atom_id res chain seq x y z
N MET A 1 23.69 10.44 2.86
CA MET A 1 23.18 9.46 3.82
C MET A 1 24.39 8.81 4.51
N SER A 2 24.40 8.78 5.83
CA SER A 2 25.45 8.14 6.64
C SER A 2 25.43 6.61 6.47
N ASP A 3 26.51 5.93 6.82
CA ASP A 3 26.54 4.46 6.71
C ASP A 3 25.55 3.80 7.67
N ALA A 4 25.32 4.39 8.84
CA ALA A 4 24.31 3.90 9.78
C ALA A 4 22.88 3.99 9.19
N THR A 5 22.54 5.10 8.55
CA THR A 5 21.24 5.31 7.90
C THR A 5 21.06 4.40 6.68
N LYS A 6 22.15 4.19 5.90
CA LYS A 6 22.11 3.21 4.80
C LYS A 6 21.83 1.79 5.28
N GLN A 7 22.44 1.36 6.38
CA GLN A 7 22.18 0.02 6.95
C GLN A 7 20.71 -0.13 7.41
N LYS A 8 20.12 0.90 8.01
CA LYS A 8 18.70 0.91 8.34
C LYS A 8 17.81 0.85 7.09
N ALA A 9 18.16 1.59 6.02
CA ALA A 9 17.44 1.55 4.76
C ALA A 9 17.49 0.14 4.12
N ILE A 10 18.67 -0.50 4.10
CA ILE A 10 18.83 -1.87 3.62
C ILE A 10 17.98 -2.82 4.47
N ARG A 11 18.05 -2.70 5.79
CA ARG A 11 17.25 -3.52 6.70
C ARG A 11 15.75 -3.38 6.44
N LYS A 12 15.26 -2.14 6.26
CA LYS A 12 13.86 -1.86 5.93
C LYS A 12 13.43 -2.51 4.62
N LEU A 13 14.30 -2.49 3.60
CA LEU A 13 14.07 -3.17 2.33
C LEU A 13 14.05 -4.70 2.49
N GLU A 14 14.98 -5.28 3.24
CA GLU A 14 15.08 -6.73 3.46
C GLU A 14 13.92 -7.31 4.27
N THR A 15 13.28 -6.48 5.12
CA THR A 15 12.15 -6.89 5.96
C THR A 15 10.80 -6.53 5.35
N MET A 16 10.79 -5.88 4.17
CA MET A 16 9.56 -5.52 3.48
C MET A 16 8.78 -6.76 3.08
N SER A 17 7.53 -6.84 3.49
CA SER A 17 6.62 -7.89 3.05
C SER A 17 6.04 -7.60 1.66
N VAL A 18 5.72 -8.66 0.93
CA VAL A 18 5.20 -8.57 -0.45
C VAL A 18 3.91 -9.37 -0.55
N LYS A 19 2.84 -8.72 -1.00
CA LYS A 19 1.54 -9.34 -1.26
C LYS A 19 1.21 -9.21 -2.74
N ILE A 20 0.84 -10.32 -3.40
CA ILE A 20 0.60 -10.37 -4.84
C ILE A 20 -0.69 -11.13 -5.13
N GLY A 21 -1.55 -10.54 -5.94
CA GLY A 21 -2.77 -11.17 -6.46
C GLY A 21 -4.00 -10.92 -5.59
N TYR A 22 -4.21 -11.73 -4.58
CA TYR A 22 -5.37 -11.66 -3.69
C TYR A 22 -5.00 -12.22 -2.30
N PRO A 23 -5.77 -11.89 -1.24
CA PRO A 23 -5.50 -12.39 0.10
C PRO A 23 -5.77 -13.89 0.21
N ASP A 24 -4.99 -14.59 1.02
CA ASP A 24 -5.21 -16.03 1.32
C ASP A 24 -6.51 -16.24 2.08
N GLU A 25 -6.86 -15.30 2.96
CA GLU A 25 -8.10 -15.28 3.72
C GLU A 25 -8.88 -13.99 3.46
N TRP A 26 -10.18 -14.14 3.16
CA TRP A 26 -11.05 -12.98 2.96
C TRP A 26 -11.50 -12.40 4.30
N PRO A 27 -11.68 -11.08 4.42
CA PRO A 27 -12.18 -10.47 5.64
C PRO A 27 -13.55 -11.05 6.03
N GLU A 28 -13.71 -11.49 7.28
CA GLU A 28 -14.96 -12.03 7.80
C GLU A 28 -16.16 -11.07 7.62
N SER A 29 -15.90 -9.76 7.65
CA SER A 29 -16.90 -8.73 7.38
C SER A 29 -17.55 -8.85 6.00
N MET A 30 -16.92 -9.51 5.03
CA MET A 30 -17.53 -9.76 3.72
C MET A 30 -18.71 -10.70 3.80
N ASP A 31 -18.67 -11.72 4.67
CA ASP A 31 -19.77 -12.66 4.88
C ASP A 31 -20.95 -12.01 5.62
N MET A 32 -20.71 -10.93 6.34
CA MET A 32 -21.73 -10.15 7.04
C MET A 32 -22.41 -9.09 6.16
N MET A 33 -21.87 -8.81 4.96
CA MET A 33 -22.44 -7.84 4.03
C MET A 33 -23.79 -8.30 3.49
N GLN A 34 -24.74 -7.36 3.43
CA GLN A 34 -26.10 -7.63 2.99
C GLN A 34 -26.49 -6.73 1.82
N VAL A 35 -27.15 -7.32 0.83
CA VAL A 35 -27.72 -6.57 -0.30
C VAL A 35 -29.19 -6.93 -0.43
N THR A 36 -30.07 -5.97 -0.13
CA THR A 36 -31.51 -6.12 -0.35
C THR A 36 -31.84 -5.67 -1.77
N PRO A 37 -32.45 -6.55 -2.60
CA PRO A 37 -32.88 -6.21 -3.95
C PRO A 37 -33.93 -5.08 -3.97
N ILE A 38 -34.03 -4.35 -5.07
CA ILE A 38 -35.04 -3.29 -5.26
C ILE A 38 -36.45 -3.87 -5.17
N SER A 39 -36.68 -5.11 -5.69
CA SER A 39 -37.95 -5.83 -5.62
C SER A 39 -38.40 -6.12 -4.18
N GLU A 40 -37.51 -6.09 -3.23
CA GLU A 40 -37.73 -6.31 -1.79
C GLU A 40 -37.67 -5.05 -0.97
N GLY A 41 -37.68 -3.88 -1.64
CA GLY A 41 -37.65 -2.55 -1.00
C GLY A 41 -36.24 -2.01 -0.72
N GLY A 42 -35.21 -2.69 -1.20
CA GLY A 42 -33.83 -2.21 -1.11
C GLY A 42 -33.56 -1.03 -2.04
N SER A 43 -32.53 -0.25 -1.70
CA SER A 43 -31.97 0.82 -2.54
C SER A 43 -30.46 0.82 -2.42
N LEU A 44 -29.76 1.46 -3.36
CA LEU A 44 -28.33 1.64 -3.25
C LEU A 44 -27.93 2.28 -1.92
N LEU A 45 -28.64 3.35 -1.53
CA LEU A 45 -28.36 4.06 -0.28
C LEU A 45 -28.57 3.18 0.95
N SER A 46 -29.70 2.44 1.04
CA SER A 46 -29.96 1.56 2.18
C SER A 46 -28.91 0.45 2.29
N ASN A 47 -28.52 -0.16 1.18
CA ASN A 47 -27.48 -1.19 1.15
C ASN A 47 -26.09 -0.62 1.53
N MET A 48 -25.76 0.57 1.08
CA MET A 48 -24.51 1.24 1.47
C MET A 48 -24.48 1.53 2.99
N LEU A 49 -25.58 2.03 3.56
CA LEU A 49 -25.64 2.35 4.99
C LEU A 49 -25.53 1.08 5.86
N VAL A 50 -26.20 0.00 5.49
CA VAL A 50 -26.11 -1.29 6.21
C VAL A 50 -24.68 -1.82 6.16
N ASN A 51 -24.04 -1.83 4.98
CA ASN A 51 -22.68 -2.34 4.85
C ASN A 51 -21.63 -1.42 5.50
N MET A 52 -21.86 -0.11 5.54
CA MET A 52 -21.03 0.81 6.31
C MET A 52 -21.12 0.50 7.82
N GLN A 53 -22.31 0.21 8.34
CA GLN A 53 -22.49 -0.20 9.73
C GLN A 53 -21.71 -1.48 10.04
N VAL A 54 -21.82 -2.51 9.19
CA VAL A 54 -21.03 -3.76 9.31
C VAL A 54 -19.53 -3.47 9.38
N SER A 55 -19.02 -2.61 8.48
CA SER A 55 -17.60 -2.25 8.47
C SER A 55 -17.15 -1.50 9.72
N ILE A 56 -18.00 -0.64 10.27
CA ILE A 56 -17.72 0.09 11.52
C ILE A 56 -17.73 -0.87 12.70
N GLU A 57 -18.70 -1.77 12.79
CA GLU A 57 -18.80 -2.77 13.86
C GLU A 57 -17.59 -3.71 13.85
N ASP A 58 -17.18 -4.21 12.69
CA ASP A 58 -15.96 -5.01 12.51
C ASP A 58 -14.72 -4.26 12.99
N SER A 59 -14.58 -2.98 12.60
CA SER A 59 -13.46 -2.15 13.02
C SER A 59 -13.44 -1.89 14.53
N LEU A 60 -14.61 -1.73 15.15
CA LEU A 60 -14.72 -1.52 16.60
C LEU A 60 -14.40 -2.79 17.40
N GLN A 61 -14.75 -3.97 16.87
CA GLN A 61 -14.43 -5.24 17.52
C GLN A 61 -12.94 -5.53 17.56
N LYS A 62 -12.18 -5.01 16.58
CA LYS A 62 -10.71 -5.15 16.49
C LYS A 62 -9.93 -4.17 17.37
N LEU A 63 -10.62 -3.27 18.09
CA LEU A 63 -9.95 -2.32 18.98
C LEU A 63 -9.26 -3.03 20.15
N GLY A 64 -7.95 -2.88 20.23
CA GLY A 64 -7.12 -3.48 21.26
C GLY A 64 -6.51 -4.85 20.87
N ASP A 65 -6.85 -5.37 19.70
CA ASP A 65 -6.20 -6.55 19.14
C ASP A 65 -4.83 -6.20 18.53
N GLU A 66 -4.02 -7.21 18.32
CA GLU A 66 -2.78 -7.04 17.55
C GLU A 66 -3.11 -6.69 16.08
N VAL A 67 -2.20 -5.94 15.46
CA VAL A 67 -2.36 -5.56 14.05
C VAL A 67 -2.40 -6.79 13.15
N ASP A 68 -3.50 -7.00 12.48
CA ASP A 68 -3.63 -8.07 11.49
C ASP A 68 -2.94 -7.65 10.18
N ARG A 69 -1.76 -8.19 9.97
CA ARG A 69 -0.94 -7.94 8.77
C ARG A 69 -1.39 -8.75 7.55
N SER A 70 -2.40 -9.62 7.66
CA SER A 70 -2.96 -10.36 6.52
C SER A 70 -3.91 -9.50 5.68
N LEU A 71 -4.49 -8.46 6.28
CA LEU A 71 -5.47 -7.59 5.65
C LEU A 71 -4.88 -6.82 4.45
N TRP A 72 -5.73 -6.60 3.46
CA TRP A 72 -5.40 -5.83 2.26
C TRP A 72 -6.13 -4.48 2.25
N GLY A 73 -5.41 -3.41 1.95
CA GLY A 73 -5.98 -2.06 1.81
C GLY A 73 -6.73 -1.82 0.50
N MET A 74 -6.53 -2.70 -0.49
CA MET A 74 -7.22 -2.66 -1.80
C MET A 74 -7.78 -4.02 -2.14
N THR A 75 -8.91 -4.02 -2.86
CA THR A 75 -9.51 -5.26 -3.36
C THR A 75 -8.77 -5.77 -4.61
N PRO A 76 -8.78 -7.09 -4.89
CA PRO A 76 -8.03 -7.68 -6.00
C PRO A 76 -8.39 -7.15 -7.40
N GLN A 77 -9.60 -6.62 -7.60
CA GLN A 77 -10.01 -6.00 -8.85
C GLN A 77 -9.55 -4.56 -9.04
N THR A 78 -8.82 -3.99 -8.07
CA THR A 78 -8.29 -2.64 -8.16
C THR A 78 -7.05 -2.61 -9.06
N ILE A 79 -7.09 -1.84 -10.15
CA ILE A 79 -5.92 -1.64 -11.04
C ILE A 79 -5.01 -0.59 -10.40
N ASN A 80 -4.27 -1.02 -9.41
CA ASN A 80 -3.30 -0.19 -8.68
C ASN A 80 -2.35 -1.08 -7.88
N ALA A 81 -1.35 -0.46 -7.25
CA ALA A 81 -0.46 -1.05 -6.25
C ALA A 81 -0.33 -0.06 -5.08
N TYR A 82 0.25 -0.46 -3.97
CA TYR A 82 0.56 0.46 -2.88
C TYR A 82 1.66 -0.05 -1.98
N TYR A 83 2.33 0.90 -1.32
CA TYR A 83 3.17 0.66 -0.14
C TYR A 83 2.43 1.09 1.12
N ASP A 84 2.39 0.23 2.13
CA ASP A 84 1.89 0.56 3.47
C ASP A 84 3.05 0.73 4.46
N PRO A 85 3.32 1.97 4.91
CA PRO A 85 4.41 2.22 5.84
C PRO A 85 4.19 1.61 7.23
N ALA A 86 2.93 1.46 7.69
CA ALA A 86 2.61 0.90 8.99
C ALA A 86 2.86 -0.61 9.06
N ASN A 87 2.81 -1.29 7.93
CA ASN A 87 3.10 -2.71 7.80
C ASN A 87 4.47 -3.00 7.17
N ASN A 88 5.15 -1.99 6.64
CA ASN A 88 6.34 -2.11 5.81
C ASN A 88 6.12 -3.14 4.69
N GLU A 89 5.09 -2.94 3.89
CA GLU A 89 4.68 -3.88 2.85
C GLU A 89 4.37 -3.21 1.52
N ILE A 90 4.58 -3.94 0.42
CA ILE A 90 4.12 -3.60 -0.93
C ILE A 90 3.05 -4.59 -1.37
N VAL A 91 2.01 -4.09 -2.02
CA VAL A 91 0.84 -4.89 -2.41
C VAL A 91 0.48 -4.65 -3.87
N PHE A 92 0.34 -5.74 -4.61
CA PHE A 92 -0.02 -5.74 -6.04
C PHE A 92 -1.29 -6.57 -6.25
N PRO A 93 -2.48 -5.94 -6.25
CA PRO A 93 -3.74 -6.61 -6.56
C PRO A 93 -3.72 -7.30 -7.93
N ALA A 94 -4.49 -8.38 -8.10
CA ALA A 94 -4.51 -9.18 -9.33
C ALA A 94 -4.79 -8.35 -10.59
N ALA A 95 -5.63 -7.32 -10.49
CA ALA A 95 -6.03 -6.52 -11.64
C ALA A 95 -4.90 -5.69 -12.27
N ILE A 96 -3.82 -5.37 -11.55
CA ILE A 96 -2.66 -4.70 -12.17
C ILE A 96 -1.72 -5.68 -12.86
N LEU A 97 -1.82 -6.98 -12.56
CA LEU A 97 -0.94 -8.03 -13.11
C LEU A 97 -1.41 -8.52 -14.49
N GLN A 98 -1.81 -7.59 -15.36
CA GLN A 98 -2.26 -7.84 -16.72
C GLN A 98 -1.84 -6.70 -17.65
N SER A 99 -2.01 -6.89 -18.95
CA SER A 99 -1.70 -5.86 -19.94
C SER A 99 -2.45 -4.56 -19.67
N PRO A 100 -1.81 -3.38 -19.74
CA PRO A 100 -0.46 -3.17 -20.31
C PRO A 100 0.69 -3.26 -19.29
N PHE A 101 0.43 -3.53 -18.01
CA PHE A 101 1.45 -3.54 -16.95
C PHE A 101 2.26 -4.82 -16.92
N TYR A 102 1.62 -5.99 -17.15
CA TYR A 102 2.27 -7.28 -17.17
C TYR A 102 1.73 -8.15 -18.30
N ASN A 103 2.64 -8.80 -19.03
CA ASN A 103 2.29 -9.79 -20.04
C ASN A 103 3.19 -11.03 -19.88
N PRO A 104 2.64 -12.20 -19.49
CA PRO A 104 3.43 -13.42 -19.28
C PRO A 104 4.13 -13.93 -20.56
N ASP A 105 3.63 -13.55 -21.74
CA ASP A 105 4.19 -13.95 -23.03
C ASP A 105 5.22 -12.95 -23.60
N ALA A 106 5.45 -11.82 -22.91
CA ALA A 106 6.43 -10.82 -23.31
C ALA A 106 7.83 -11.16 -22.80
N GLU A 107 8.85 -10.61 -23.47
CA GLU A 107 10.22 -10.68 -22.98
C GLU A 107 10.37 -9.99 -21.62
N ASP A 108 11.27 -10.48 -20.77
CA ASP A 108 11.53 -9.94 -19.44
C ASP A 108 11.79 -8.43 -19.43
N ALA A 109 12.53 -7.94 -20.43
CA ALA A 109 12.84 -6.52 -20.57
C ALA A 109 11.58 -5.64 -20.72
N VAL A 110 10.54 -6.15 -21.39
CA VAL A 110 9.24 -5.46 -21.53
C VAL A 110 8.54 -5.40 -20.18
N ASN A 111 8.46 -6.51 -19.46
CA ASN A 111 7.83 -6.57 -18.15
C ASN A 111 8.61 -5.76 -17.10
N ILE A 112 9.95 -5.75 -17.15
CA ILE A 112 10.77 -4.90 -16.28
C ILE A 112 10.49 -3.42 -16.57
N GLY A 113 10.32 -3.02 -17.83
CA GLY A 113 9.99 -1.64 -18.21
C GLY A 113 8.55 -1.23 -17.86
N ALA A 114 7.65 -2.18 -17.65
CA ALA A 114 6.24 -1.96 -17.32
C ALA A 114 5.98 -2.18 -15.82
N ILE A 115 5.63 -3.41 -15.41
CA ILE A 115 5.34 -3.70 -13.99
C ILE A 115 6.56 -3.50 -13.08
N GLY A 116 7.78 -3.73 -13.60
CA GLY A 116 9.01 -3.48 -12.84
C GLY A 116 9.18 -2.02 -12.44
N PHE A 117 8.72 -1.07 -13.29
CA PHE A 117 8.68 0.34 -12.93
C PHE A 117 7.70 0.59 -11.76
N VAL A 118 6.52 -0.03 -11.78
CA VAL A 118 5.53 0.08 -10.69
C VAL A 118 6.10 -0.50 -9.40
N ILE A 119 6.75 -1.66 -9.46
CA ILE A 119 7.41 -2.28 -8.29
C ILE A 119 8.46 -1.34 -7.69
N ALA A 120 9.31 -0.75 -8.52
CA ALA A 120 10.32 0.21 -8.06
C ALA A 120 9.69 1.47 -7.46
N HIS A 121 8.55 1.93 -8.01
CA HIS A 121 7.77 3.05 -7.48
C HIS A 121 7.25 2.74 -6.07
N GLU A 122 6.60 1.60 -5.86
CA GLU A 122 6.10 1.22 -4.54
C GLU A 122 7.24 1.05 -3.51
N ILE A 123 8.34 0.43 -3.90
CA ILE A 123 9.53 0.33 -3.05
C ILE A 123 10.06 1.72 -2.67
N SER A 124 10.03 2.69 -3.60
CA SER A 124 10.51 4.05 -3.33
C SER A 124 9.70 4.79 -2.26
N HIS A 125 8.41 4.45 -2.12
CA HIS A 125 7.56 5.00 -1.06
C HIS A 125 8.03 4.69 0.36
N ALA A 126 8.79 3.61 0.55
CA ALA A 126 9.38 3.30 1.86
C ALA A 126 10.40 4.36 2.32
N PHE A 127 10.93 5.15 1.38
CA PHE A 127 12.02 6.11 1.58
C PHE A 127 11.66 7.54 1.16
N ASP A 128 10.40 7.82 0.82
CA ASP A 128 9.92 9.17 0.51
C ASP A 128 9.66 9.99 1.79
N ALA A 129 9.14 11.21 1.64
CA ALA A 129 8.87 12.14 2.73
C ALA A 129 7.90 11.59 3.80
N ASN A 130 7.09 10.58 3.46
CA ASN A 130 6.16 9.93 4.37
C ASN A 130 6.72 8.60 4.90
N GLY A 131 7.12 7.69 4.01
CA GLY A 131 7.60 6.36 4.40
C GLY A 131 8.91 6.41 5.20
N SER A 132 9.77 7.43 5.00
CA SER A 132 10.98 7.64 5.80
C SER A 132 10.74 7.91 7.28
N LYS A 133 9.49 8.20 7.68
CA LYS A 133 9.11 8.39 9.09
C LYS A 133 8.78 7.09 9.81
N TYR A 134 8.74 5.98 9.11
CA TYR A 134 8.42 4.67 9.67
C TYR A 134 9.62 3.75 9.58
N ASP A 135 9.91 3.02 10.66
CA ASP A 135 10.99 2.05 10.70
C ASP A 135 10.61 0.71 9.98
N GLU A 136 11.51 -0.26 10.02
CA GLU A 136 11.32 -1.57 9.40
C GLU A 136 10.22 -2.43 10.04
N TYR A 137 9.69 -2.02 11.18
CA TYR A 137 8.58 -2.67 11.89
C TYR A 137 7.24 -1.97 11.68
N GLY A 138 7.24 -0.83 10.98
CA GLY A 138 6.06 0.00 10.77
C GLY A 138 5.76 0.96 11.90
N ASN A 139 6.65 1.12 12.87
CA ASN A 139 6.48 2.12 13.91
C ASN A 139 6.84 3.51 13.40
N TYR A 140 6.05 4.51 13.80
CA TYR A 140 6.38 5.91 13.54
C TYR A 140 7.63 6.28 14.35
N ASN A 141 8.77 6.30 13.67
CA ASN A 141 10.08 6.49 14.26
C ASN A 141 11.00 7.18 13.25
N GLU A 142 11.29 8.47 13.47
CA GLU A 142 12.20 9.23 12.60
C GLU A 142 13.64 8.70 12.76
N TRP A 143 14.08 7.92 11.80
CA TRP A 143 15.41 7.28 11.80
C TRP A 143 16.45 7.98 10.93
N TRP A 144 16.03 8.97 10.14
CA TRP A 144 16.95 9.85 9.42
C TRP A 144 17.47 10.94 10.36
N THR A 145 18.71 11.37 10.13
CA THR A 145 19.25 12.54 10.83
C THR A 145 18.61 13.82 10.27
N GLN A 146 18.64 14.90 11.07
CA GLN A 146 18.15 16.19 10.61
C GLN A 146 18.87 16.68 9.35
N GLU A 147 20.20 16.46 9.26
CA GLU A 147 21.01 16.82 8.10
C GLU A 147 20.57 16.04 6.84
N GLU A 148 20.28 14.76 6.98
CA GLU A 148 19.79 13.92 5.87
C GLU A 148 18.41 14.35 5.41
N THR A 149 17.49 14.63 6.33
CA THR A 149 16.17 15.17 6.02
C THR A 149 16.26 16.52 5.31
N GLN A 150 17.13 17.41 5.79
CA GLN A 150 17.36 18.69 5.13
C GLN A 150 17.89 18.50 3.71
N LYS A 151 18.87 17.61 3.53
CA LYS A 151 19.43 17.31 2.20
C LYS A 151 18.40 16.72 1.24
N TYR A 152 17.53 15.84 1.72
CA TYR A 152 16.41 15.32 0.94
C TYR A 152 15.47 16.44 0.49
N ASN A 153 15.09 17.34 1.41
CA ASN A 153 14.22 18.48 1.10
C ASN A 153 14.85 19.43 0.07
N GLU A 154 16.15 19.72 0.16
CA GLU A 154 16.88 20.54 -0.82
C GLU A 154 16.85 19.91 -2.22
N LEU A 155 17.05 18.58 -2.32
CA LEU A 155 16.98 17.87 -3.59
C LEU A 155 15.57 17.85 -4.15
N SER A 156 14.55 17.62 -3.31
CA SER A 156 13.15 17.64 -3.70
C SER A 156 12.71 19.02 -4.17
N GLN A 157 13.19 20.10 -3.53
CA GLN A 157 12.88 21.47 -3.92
C GLN A 157 13.36 21.78 -5.35
N SER A 158 14.48 21.22 -5.78
CA SER A 158 14.95 21.41 -7.16
C SER A 158 13.98 20.88 -8.22
N ILE A 159 13.26 19.80 -7.90
CA ILE A 159 12.22 19.22 -8.76
C ILE A 159 10.97 20.12 -8.74
N VAL A 160 10.56 20.59 -7.55
CA VAL A 160 9.43 21.53 -7.41
C VAL A 160 9.70 22.79 -8.23
N ASP A 161 10.90 23.36 -8.13
CA ASP A 161 11.28 24.57 -8.86
C ASP A 161 11.30 24.35 -10.39
N TYR A 162 11.62 23.13 -10.84
CA TYR A 162 11.59 22.78 -12.25
C TYR A 162 10.16 22.74 -12.80
N TYR A 163 9.22 22.12 -12.08
CA TYR A 163 7.83 21.98 -12.50
C TYR A 163 6.95 23.21 -12.20
N SER A 164 7.45 24.18 -11.45
CA SER A 164 6.74 25.45 -11.13
C SER A 164 7.00 26.57 -12.14
N LYS A 165 7.76 26.29 -13.20
CA LYS A 165 8.06 27.22 -14.31
C LYS A 165 7.02 27.07 -15.41
#